data_14fb9e301a903a9c04dfa1d13b7181cc
#
_entry.id   14fb9e301a903a9c04dfa1d13b7181cc
#
_cell.length_a   1.000
_cell.length_b   1.000
_cell.length_c   1.000
_cell.angle_alpha   90.00
_cell.angle_beta   90.00
_cell.angle_gamma   90.00
#
_symmetry.space_group_name_H-M   'P 1'
#
loop_
_entity.id
_entity.type
_entity.pdbx_description
1 polymer ?
#
loop_
_entity_poly.entity_id
_entity_poly.type
_entity_poly.pdbx_seq_one_letter_code
_entity_poly.pdbx_strand_id
1 'polypeptide(L)'
;MKNISEHTGTLNLIRRMKNSRDGNPQFMLWVDEGKGTGWTFRTPANSMIAYNIESYLGKTVTVTIGTHYGCATLNGISKGKNK
;
A
#
# COMPACT_ATOMS: atom_id res chain seq x y z
N MET A 1 3.64 -7.40 -12.76
CA MET A 1 3.01 -6.10 -12.44
C MET A 1 3.62 -5.03 -13.33
N LYS A 2 2.79 -4.16 -13.88
CA LYS A 2 3.21 -3.14 -14.84
C LYS A 2 3.12 -1.74 -14.22
N ASN A 3 3.83 -0.79 -14.83
CA ASN A 3 3.75 0.63 -14.46
C ASN A 3 4.06 0.88 -12.98
N ILE A 4 5.16 0.29 -12.52
CA ILE A 4 5.55 0.45 -11.11
C ILE A 4 6.03 1.87 -10.87
N SER A 5 5.51 2.49 -9.83
CA SER A 5 5.94 3.81 -9.36
C SER A 5 6.25 3.75 -7.87
N GLU A 6 7.12 4.65 -7.42
CA GLU A 6 7.54 4.75 -6.03
C GLU A 6 6.97 6.01 -5.39
N HIS A 7 6.43 5.87 -4.20
CA HIS A 7 5.83 6.99 -3.46
C HIS A 7 6.26 6.95 -2.01
N THR A 8 6.58 8.12 -1.46
CA THR A 8 6.99 8.26 -0.06
C THR A 8 6.03 9.20 0.66
N GLY A 9 5.53 8.79 1.80
CA GLY A 9 4.61 9.61 2.58
C GLY A 9 4.09 8.84 3.79
N THR A 10 3.07 9.40 4.43
CA THR A 10 2.44 8.78 5.58
C THR A 10 1.40 7.78 5.14
N LEU A 11 1.51 6.55 5.64
CA LEU A 11 0.57 5.49 5.30
C LEU A 11 -0.67 5.57 6.16
N ASN A 12 -1.83 5.56 5.52
CA ASN A 12 -3.12 5.61 6.18
C ASN A 12 -4.02 4.47 5.72
N LEU A 13 -4.80 3.94 6.65
CA LEU A 13 -5.79 2.92 6.35
C LEU A 13 -7.09 3.58 5.94
N ILE A 14 -7.62 3.21 4.77
CA ILE A 14 -8.95 3.63 4.34
C ILE A 14 -10.00 2.65 4.87
N ARG A 15 -9.80 1.36 4.59
CA ARG A 15 -10.71 0.32 5.09
C ARG A 15 -10.08 -1.05 4.97
N ARG A 16 -10.58 -1.99 5.79
CA ARG A 16 -10.27 -3.39 5.61
C ARG A 16 -11.25 -4.00 4.61
N MET A 17 -10.71 -4.73 3.65
CA MET A 17 -11.49 -5.45 2.66
C MET A 17 -11.68 -6.90 3.09
N LYS A 18 -12.51 -7.65 2.37
CA LYS A 18 -12.63 -9.10 2.58
C LYS A 18 -11.28 -9.76 2.31
N ASN A 19 -11.00 -10.85 3.01
CA ASN A 19 -9.82 -11.65 2.72
C ASN A 19 -9.85 -12.09 1.25
N SER A 20 -8.67 -12.21 0.67
CA SER A 20 -8.53 -12.68 -0.70
C SER A 20 -8.95 -14.15 -0.81
N ARG A 21 -9.07 -14.61 -2.05
CA ARG A 21 -9.34 -16.03 -2.34
C ARG A 21 -8.32 -16.95 -1.66
N ASP A 22 -7.08 -16.50 -1.55
CA ASP A 22 -6.00 -17.27 -0.92
C ASP A 22 -5.97 -17.11 0.60
N GLY A 23 -6.94 -16.42 1.18
CA GLY A 23 -7.05 -16.24 2.63
C GLY A 23 -6.17 -15.13 3.19
N ASN A 24 -5.52 -14.33 2.34
CA ASN A 24 -4.68 -13.23 2.80
C ASN A 24 -5.52 -12.01 3.15
N PRO A 25 -5.20 -11.28 4.24
CA PRO A 25 -5.86 -10.03 4.54
C PRO A 25 -5.69 -9.03 3.40
N GLN A 26 -6.71 -8.24 3.15
CA GLN A 26 -6.63 -7.17 2.16
C GLN A 26 -7.09 -5.85 2.76
N PHE A 27 -6.37 -4.79 2.41
CA PHE A 27 -6.65 -3.44 2.89
C PHE A 27 -6.64 -2.47 1.73
N MET A 28 -7.51 -1.47 1.81
CA MET A 28 -7.44 -0.28 0.97
C MET A 28 -6.68 0.78 1.75
N LEU A 29 -5.62 1.30 1.17
CA LEU A 29 -4.68 2.17 1.84
C LEU A 29 -4.46 3.45 1.03
N TRP A 30 -3.94 4.46 1.72
CA TRP A 30 -3.60 5.73 1.11
C TRP A 30 -2.26 6.18 1.66
N VAL A 31 -1.33 6.52 0.77
CA VAL A 31 -0.08 7.16 1.14
C VAL A 31 -0.22 8.66 0.89
N ASP A 32 -0.08 9.43 1.97
CA ASP A 32 -0.19 10.90 1.93
C ASP A 32 1.19 11.49 1.70
N GLU A 33 1.39 12.04 0.52
CA GLU A 33 2.66 12.64 0.12
C GLU A 33 2.77 14.11 0.54
N GLY A 34 1.72 14.64 1.17
CA GLY A 34 1.64 16.03 1.60
C GLY A 34 1.01 16.93 0.56
N LYS A 35 0.71 18.17 0.96
CA LYS A 35 0.13 19.19 0.08
C LYS A 35 -1.15 18.77 -0.62
N GLY A 36 -1.93 17.91 0.01
CA GLY A 36 -3.19 17.43 -0.55
C GLY A 36 -3.04 16.39 -1.64
N THR A 37 -1.84 15.85 -1.84
CA THR A 37 -1.59 14.81 -2.83
C THR A 37 -1.37 13.46 -2.16
N GLY A 38 -1.71 12.41 -2.85
CA GLY A 38 -1.51 11.05 -2.35
C GLY A 38 -1.98 10.02 -3.35
N TRP A 39 -1.75 8.76 -3.00
CA TRP A 39 -2.11 7.63 -3.84
C TRP A 39 -2.89 6.60 -3.06
N THR A 40 -3.99 6.16 -3.63
CA THR A 40 -4.81 5.08 -3.08
C THR A 40 -4.43 3.79 -3.78
N PHE A 41 -4.26 2.73 -3.00
CA PHE A 41 -3.89 1.43 -3.53
C PHE A 41 -4.40 0.35 -2.57
N ARG A 42 -4.37 -0.89 -3.03
CA ARG A 42 -4.78 -2.04 -2.22
C ARG A 42 -3.61 -3.01 -2.06
N THR A 43 -3.68 -3.84 -1.02
CA THR A 43 -2.70 -4.92 -0.85
C THR A 43 -2.96 -6.03 -1.86
N PRO A 44 -1.91 -6.75 -2.30
CA PRO A 44 -2.09 -7.83 -3.27
C PRO A 44 -2.79 -9.04 -2.68
N ALA A 45 -3.59 -9.71 -3.50
CA ALA A 45 -4.39 -10.86 -3.07
C ALA A 45 -3.55 -12.11 -2.79
N ASN A 46 -2.42 -12.22 -3.46
CA ASN A 46 -1.59 -13.42 -3.43
C ASN A 46 -0.28 -13.25 -2.65
N SER A 47 -0.25 -12.30 -1.72
CA SER A 47 0.96 -11.99 -0.98
C SER A 47 0.64 -11.83 0.50
N MET A 48 1.60 -12.17 1.34
CA MET A 48 1.48 -12.02 2.79
C MET A 48 1.83 -10.61 3.28
N ILE A 49 2.06 -9.67 2.38
CA ILE A 49 2.50 -8.32 2.75
C ILE A 49 1.53 -7.62 3.70
N ALA A 50 0.24 -7.90 3.56
CA ALA A 50 -0.79 -7.29 4.39
C ALA A 50 -0.71 -7.71 5.87
N TYR A 51 -0.07 -8.82 6.17
CA TYR A 51 0.06 -9.26 7.57
C TYR A 51 0.91 -8.30 8.40
N ASN A 52 1.80 -7.56 7.75
CA ASN A 52 2.68 -6.62 8.44
C ASN A 52 2.30 -5.16 8.21
N ILE A 53 1.23 -4.91 7.46
CA ILE A 53 0.91 -3.55 7.04
C ILE A 53 0.57 -2.64 8.22
N GLU A 54 -0.03 -3.18 9.27
CA GLU A 54 -0.44 -2.38 10.42
C GLU A 54 0.76 -1.76 11.15
N SER A 55 1.93 -2.39 11.08
CA SER A 55 3.13 -1.84 11.70
C SER A 55 3.62 -0.56 11.02
N TYR A 56 3.15 -0.29 9.82
CA TYR A 56 3.53 0.90 9.06
C TYR A 56 2.48 2.02 9.12
N LEU A 57 1.29 1.74 9.65
CA LEU A 57 0.22 2.74 9.68
C LEU A 57 0.61 3.95 10.54
N GLY A 58 0.36 5.14 10.01
CA GLY A 58 0.71 6.39 10.67
C GLY A 58 2.18 6.78 10.58
N LYS A 59 2.98 6.00 9.89
CA LYS A 59 4.42 6.23 9.75
C LYS A 59 4.76 6.65 8.34
N THR A 60 5.93 7.29 8.19
CA THR A 60 6.46 7.61 6.88
C THR A 60 7.03 6.33 6.25
N VAL A 61 6.55 6.02 5.07
CA VAL A 61 6.93 4.82 4.34
C VAL A 61 7.26 5.15 2.89
N THR A 62 8.02 4.29 2.25
CA THR A 62 8.19 4.28 0.81
C THR A 62 7.50 3.05 0.27
N VAL A 63 6.54 3.26 -0.63
CA VAL A 63 5.78 2.18 -1.25
C VAL A 63 6.06 2.15 -2.74
N THR A 64 6.12 0.94 -3.29
CA THR A 64 6.09 0.76 -4.74
C THR A 64 4.71 0.25 -5.12
N ILE A 65 4.10 0.91 -6.07
CA ILE A 65 2.74 0.64 -6.51
C ILE A 65 2.77 0.25 -7.98
N GLY A 66 2.15 -0.86 -8.30
CA GLY A 66 2.02 -1.30 -9.67
C GLY A 66 0.56 -1.46 -10.04
N THR A 67 0.30 -1.73 -11.31
CA THR A 67 -1.03 -2.02 -11.80
C THR A 67 -1.20 -3.52 -11.94
N HIS A 68 -2.24 -4.06 -11.31
CA HIS A 68 -2.57 -5.48 -11.36
C HIS A 68 -4.07 -5.59 -11.66
N TYR A 69 -4.42 -6.19 -12.78
CA TYR A 69 -5.80 -6.24 -13.27
C TYR A 69 -6.46 -4.86 -13.31
N GLY A 70 -5.71 -3.85 -13.73
CA GLY A 70 -6.20 -2.49 -13.84
C GLY A 70 -6.33 -1.72 -12.53
N CYS A 71 -5.91 -2.31 -11.41
CA CYS A 71 -6.02 -1.69 -10.10
C CYS A 71 -4.64 -1.36 -9.53
N ALA A 72 -4.53 -0.20 -8.90
CA ALA A 72 -3.31 0.17 -8.16
C ALA A 72 -3.13 -0.80 -7.00
N THR A 73 -2.00 -1.49 -6.98
CA THR A 73 -1.74 -2.55 -6.02
C THR A 73 -0.34 -2.40 -5.44
N LEU A 74 -0.22 -2.60 -4.12
CA LEU A 74 1.06 -2.51 -3.43
C LEU A 74 1.99 -3.62 -3.92
N ASN A 75 3.18 -3.22 -4.39
CA ASN A 75 4.22 -4.15 -4.82
C ASN A 75 5.29 -4.35 -3.75
N GLY A 76 5.58 -3.32 -2.97
CA GLY A 76 6.54 -3.40 -1.89
C GLY A 76 6.42 -2.21 -0.95
N ILE A 77 6.90 -2.37 0.26
CA ILE A 77 6.86 -1.32 1.28
C ILE A 77 8.11 -1.39 2.14
N SER A 78 8.63 -0.21 2.50
CA SER A 78 9.75 -0.09 3.40
C SER A 78 9.60 1.19 4.23
N LYS A 79 10.40 1.32 5.28
CA LYS A 79 10.40 2.56 6.05
C LYS A 79 10.91 3.70 5.16
N GLY A 80 10.18 4.80 5.16
CA GLY A 80 10.60 5.99 4.46
C GLY A 80 11.82 6.61 5.13
N LYS A 81 12.59 7.34 4.34
CA LYS A 81 13.73 8.07 4.89
C LYS A 81 13.24 9.35 5.55
N ASN A 82 13.69 9.56 6.77
CA ASN A 82 13.49 10.85 7.41
C ASN A 82 14.47 11.86 6.81
N LYS A 83 13.92 12.95 6.42
CA LYS A 83 14.72 14.09 5.99
C LYS A 83 14.72 15.14 7.07
#